data_31a6858325528eb474e4bd7aa8271d0a
#
_entry.id   31a6858325528eb474e4bd7aa8271d0a
#
_cell.length_a   1.000
_cell.length_b   1.000
_cell.length_c   1.000
_cell.angle_alpha   90.00
_cell.angle_beta   90.00
_cell.angle_gamma   90.00
#
_symmetry.space_group_name_H-M   'P 1'
#
loop_
_entity.id
_entity.type
_entity.pdbx_description
1 polymer ?
#
loop_
_entity_poly.entity_id
_entity_poly.type
_entity_poly.pdbx_seq_one_letter_code
_entity_poly.pdbx_strand_id
1 'polypeptide(L)'
;TEANIQEKKKNVVEHLDNQIEDAYSLRCSPQILGPLYETVEFASTIIENEINSSSDNPLILPEENNVFHNGHFHGQYISMAMDYLSICLTTLSNLSDRRIDRFMDKSNSNGLPAFLTKENPGLRLGLMGGQFMSTSLTAENRSLCTPLSIQTLTSTGDFQDIVSFGLIASRRCKEILENTLYIVSFELLCACQAIDIREESNLSNATKVLYDNVRKIVPYLSYDTSITPFIEELKYLVQKTTLLKELDNITSIDINK
;
A
#
# COMPACT_ATOMS: atom_id res chain seq x y z
N THR A 1 47.65 25.73 2.40
CA THR A 1 47.75 26.70 1.30
C THR A 1 46.34 26.95 0.74
N GLU A 2 46.09 28.11 0.13
CA GLU A 2 44.78 28.49 -0.42
C GLU A 2 44.18 27.41 -1.38
N ALA A 3 45.03 26.74 -2.17
CA ALA A 3 44.64 25.67 -3.05
C ALA A 3 43.97 24.48 -2.29
N ASN A 4 44.54 24.08 -1.15
CA ASN A 4 43.97 23.01 -0.31
C ASN A 4 42.65 23.41 0.36
N ILE A 5 42.43 24.71 0.60
CA ILE A 5 41.18 25.21 1.17
C ILE A 5 40.09 25.28 0.09
N GLN A 6 40.44 25.64 -1.15
CA GLN A 6 39.53 25.66 -2.28
C GLN A 6 39.11 24.24 -2.70
N GLU A 7 40.05 23.28 -2.70
CA GLU A 7 39.74 21.87 -2.98
C GLU A 7 38.86 21.25 -1.90
N LYS A 8 39.13 21.54 -0.60
CA LYS A 8 38.24 21.14 0.49
C LYS A 8 36.84 21.80 0.41
N LYS A 9 36.77 23.07 0.04
CA LYS A 9 35.47 23.74 -0.18
C LYS A 9 34.71 23.16 -1.36
N LYS A 10 35.39 22.82 -2.47
CA LYS A 10 34.76 22.16 -3.62
C LYS A 10 34.21 20.78 -3.27
N ASN A 11 34.98 19.99 -2.54
CA ASN A 11 34.52 18.66 -2.06
C ASN A 11 33.34 18.74 -1.07
N VAL A 12 33.32 19.81 -0.22
CA VAL A 12 32.17 20.03 0.70
C VAL A 12 30.94 20.48 -0.07
N VAL A 13 31.09 21.31 -1.11
CA VAL A 13 29.96 21.75 -1.95
C VAL A 13 29.43 20.56 -2.80
N GLU A 14 30.33 19.75 -3.38
CA GLU A 14 29.92 18.53 -4.11
C GLU A 14 29.18 17.51 -3.20
N HIS A 15 29.56 17.42 -1.91
CA HIS A 15 28.83 16.62 -0.92
C HIS A 15 27.50 17.23 -0.50
N LEU A 16 27.31 18.53 -0.58
CA LEU A 16 26.05 19.20 -0.28
C LEU A 16 25.05 19.13 -1.44
N ASP A 17 25.55 19.02 -2.69
CA ASP A 17 24.71 18.84 -3.88
C ASP A 17 24.27 17.40 -4.08
N ASN A 18 24.92 16.41 -3.47
CA ASN A 18 24.51 15.02 -3.45
C ASN A 18 23.63 14.78 -2.22
N GLN A 19 22.44 14.23 -2.43
CA GLN A 19 21.57 13.80 -1.34
C GLN A 19 22.32 12.79 -0.46
N ILE A 20 22.68 13.18 0.78
CA ILE A 20 23.48 12.37 1.70
C ILE A 20 22.71 11.10 2.14
N GLU A 21 21.39 11.22 2.24
CA GLU A 21 20.49 10.15 2.64
C GLU A 21 19.25 10.11 1.74
N ASP A 22 18.74 8.91 1.49
CA ASP A 22 17.47 8.72 0.81
C ASP A 22 16.31 9.29 1.63
N ALA A 23 15.22 9.68 0.94
CA ALA A 23 14.00 10.09 1.59
C ALA A 23 13.41 8.97 2.44
N TYR A 24 12.65 9.31 3.47
CA TYR A 24 12.03 8.35 4.39
C TYR A 24 11.12 7.33 3.67
N SER A 25 10.46 7.71 2.58
CA SER A 25 9.67 6.78 1.76
C SER A 25 10.50 5.65 1.13
N LEU A 26 11.81 5.77 1.11
CA LEU A 26 12.75 4.73 0.67
C LEU A 26 13.46 4.09 1.85
N ARG A 27 14.27 4.85 2.61
CA ARG A 27 15.12 4.29 3.67
C ARG A 27 14.38 3.85 4.94
N CYS A 28 13.20 4.42 5.22
CA CYS A 28 12.39 4.00 6.36
C CYS A 28 11.29 2.98 6.01
N SER A 29 11.37 2.35 4.83
CA SER A 29 10.39 1.35 4.40
C SER A 29 10.19 0.22 5.41
N PRO A 30 11.23 -0.39 5.99
CA PRO A 30 11.05 -1.45 6.98
C PRO A 30 10.29 -0.98 8.22
N GLN A 31 10.58 0.24 8.71
CA GLN A 31 9.95 0.81 9.91
C GLN A 31 8.49 1.23 9.66
N ILE A 32 8.13 1.50 8.40
CA ILE A 32 6.75 1.81 8.01
C ILE A 32 5.97 0.53 7.74
N LEU A 33 6.54 -0.43 7.00
CA LEU A 33 5.84 -1.65 6.58
C LEU A 33 5.76 -2.71 7.69
N GLY A 34 6.76 -2.80 8.58
CA GLY A 34 6.77 -3.77 9.68
C GLY A 34 5.50 -3.70 10.55
N PRO A 35 5.14 -2.53 11.12
CA PRO A 35 3.91 -2.39 11.89
C PRO A 35 2.63 -2.72 11.13
N LEU A 36 2.60 -2.47 9.80
CA LEU A 36 1.46 -2.84 8.95
C LEU A 36 1.31 -4.36 8.88
N TYR A 37 2.42 -5.06 8.67
CA TYR A 37 2.44 -6.52 8.61
C TYR A 37 1.95 -7.15 9.91
N GLU A 38 2.50 -6.73 11.06
CA GLU A 38 2.09 -7.20 12.38
C GLU A 38 0.61 -6.92 12.67
N THR A 39 0.10 -5.76 12.23
CA THR A 39 -1.32 -5.42 12.40
C THR A 39 -2.23 -6.30 11.54
N VAL A 40 -1.80 -6.68 10.34
CA VAL A 40 -2.55 -7.62 9.49
C VAL A 40 -2.64 -8.99 10.17
N GLU A 41 -1.56 -9.50 10.74
CA GLU A 41 -1.56 -10.76 11.48
C GLU A 41 -2.49 -10.70 12.72
N PHE A 42 -2.41 -9.61 13.48
CA PHE A 42 -3.28 -9.37 14.64
C PHE A 42 -4.76 -9.33 14.23
N ALA A 43 -5.11 -8.58 13.19
CA ALA A 43 -6.47 -8.48 12.69
C ALA A 43 -6.98 -9.82 12.15
N SER A 44 -6.13 -10.58 11.45
CA SER A 44 -6.47 -11.92 10.95
C SER A 44 -6.86 -12.86 12.08
N THR A 45 -6.09 -12.87 13.18
CA THR A 45 -6.40 -13.67 14.37
C THR A 45 -7.77 -13.31 14.95
N ILE A 46 -8.11 -12.02 15.04
CA ILE A 46 -9.42 -11.57 15.52
C ILE A 46 -10.53 -12.08 14.60
N ILE A 47 -10.37 -11.91 13.29
CA ILE A 47 -11.38 -12.30 12.30
C ILE A 47 -11.58 -13.82 12.31
N GLU A 48 -10.51 -14.61 12.38
CA GLU A 48 -10.59 -16.07 12.46
C GLU A 48 -11.33 -16.54 13.71
N ASN A 49 -11.07 -15.91 14.85
CA ASN A 49 -11.79 -16.21 16.09
C ASN A 49 -13.29 -15.88 15.96
N GLU A 50 -13.63 -14.72 15.41
CA GLU A 50 -15.04 -14.33 15.22
C GLU A 50 -15.78 -15.26 14.24
N ILE A 51 -15.13 -15.67 13.13
CA ILE A 51 -15.73 -16.63 12.16
C ILE A 51 -16.02 -17.98 12.82
N ASN A 52 -15.22 -18.39 13.79
CA ASN A 52 -15.36 -19.67 14.49
C ASN A 52 -16.16 -19.56 15.79
N SER A 53 -16.68 -18.40 16.12
CA SER A 53 -17.48 -18.20 17.35
C SER A 53 -18.98 -18.33 17.10
N SER A 54 -19.72 -18.63 18.18
CA SER A 54 -21.17 -18.55 18.17
C SER A 54 -21.58 -17.11 18.48
N SER A 55 -22.20 -16.44 17.52
CA SER A 55 -22.45 -14.98 17.57
C SER A 55 -23.95 -14.61 17.68
N ASP A 56 -24.86 -15.58 17.83
CA ASP A 56 -26.29 -15.28 17.92
C ASP A 56 -26.77 -15.07 19.36
N ASN A 57 -27.94 -14.48 19.52
CA ASN A 57 -28.63 -14.28 20.77
C ASN A 57 -30.14 -14.57 20.62
N PRO A 58 -30.69 -15.49 21.43
CA PRO A 58 -30.04 -16.29 22.45
C PRO A 58 -29.22 -17.47 21.89
N LEU A 59 -28.23 -17.94 22.65
CA LEU A 59 -27.63 -19.26 22.40
C LEU A 59 -28.53 -20.36 22.99
N ILE A 60 -28.89 -21.33 22.15
CA ILE A 60 -29.75 -22.46 22.52
C ILE A 60 -28.87 -23.70 22.58
N LEU A 61 -28.87 -24.39 23.73
CA LEU A 61 -28.17 -25.64 23.95
C LEU A 61 -29.20 -26.74 24.22
N PRO A 62 -29.68 -27.41 23.17
CA PRO A 62 -30.75 -28.42 23.31
C PRO A 62 -30.37 -29.58 24.21
N GLU A 63 -29.11 -30.02 24.19
CA GLU A 63 -28.61 -31.12 25.00
C GLU A 63 -28.66 -30.82 26.51
N GLU A 64 -28.53 -29.55 26.87
CA GLU A 64 -28.57 -29.04 28.25
C GLU A 64 -29.98 -28.56 28.63
N ASN A 65 -30.92 -28.54 27.68
CA ASN A 65 -32.24 -27.92 27.84
C ASN A 65 -32.14 -26.50 28.39
N ASN A 66 -31.22 -25.72 27.83
CA ASN A 66 -30.90 -24.41 28.34
C ASN A 66 -30.82 -23.33 27.23
N VAL A 67 -31.04 -22.07 27.62
CA VAL A 67 -31.01 -20.87 26.75
C VAL A 67 -30.25 -19.78 27.46
N PHE A 68 -29.25 -19.22 26.78
CA PHE A 68 -28.40 -18.15 27.31
C PHE A 68 -28.59 -16.86 26.50
N HIS A 69 -29.07 -15.82 27.16
CA HIS A 69 -29.01 -14.46 26.61
C HIS A 69 -27.62 -13.89 26.76
N ASN A 70 -27.12 -13.26 25.69
CA ASN A 70 -25.73 -12.81 25.64
C ASN A 70 -25.55 -11.58 24.73
N GLY A 71 -24.31 -11.12 24.57
CA GLY A 71 -23.91 -9.99 23.73
C GLY A 71 -22.96 -10.35 22.60
N HIS A 72 -22.78 -11.64 22.26
CA HIS A 72 -21.80 -12.09 21.25
C HIS A 72 -22.08 -11.55 19.85
N PHE A 73 -23.31 -11.14 19.58
CA PHE A 73 -23.73 -10.50 18.32
C PHE A 73 -23.15 -9.09 18.11
N HIS A 74 -22.54 -8.48 19.12
CA HIS A 74 -22.21 -7.05 19.12
C HIS A 74 -21.23 -6.64 17.99
N GLY A 75 -20.23 -7.48 17.67
CA GLY A 75 -19.31 -7.27 16.54
C GLY A 75 -18.27 -6.17 16.75
N GLN A 76 -17.99 -5.75 17.99
CA GLN A 76 -16.97 -4.72 18.28
C GLN A 76 -15.57 -5.18 17.85
N TYR A 77 -15.24 -6.46 17.98
CA TYR A 77 -13.99 -7.03 17.52
C TYR A 77 -13.78 -6.81 16.01
N ILE A 78 -14.81 -7.08 15.21
CA ILE A 78 -14.76 -6.86 13.76
C ILE A 78 -14.61 -5.39 13.43
N SER A 79 -15.36 -4.51 14.09
CA SER A 79 -15.27 -3.07 13.83
C SER A 79 -13.85 -2.54 14.07
N MET A 80 -13.25 -2.89 15.21
CA MET A 80 -11.89 -2.47 15.53
C MET A 80 -10.85 -3.09 14.58
N ALA A 81 -10.96 -4.37 14.25
CA ALA A 81 -10.05 -5.01 13.30
C ALA A 81 -10.09 -4.34 11.92
N MET A 82 -11.28 -3.98 11.43
CA MET A 82 -11.44 -3.27 10.15
C MET A 82 -10.88 -1.84 10.21
N ASP A 83 -11.05 -1.13 11.32
CA ASP A 83 -10.44 0.20 11.50
C ASP A 83 -8.90 0.12 11.51
N TYR A 84 -8.32 -0.86 12.19
CA TYR A 84 -6.86 -1.08 12.17
C TYR A 84 -6.34 -1.38 10.76
N LEU A 85 -7.02 -2.25 10.01
CA LEU A 85 -6.67 -2.54 8.62
C LEU A 85 -6.83 -1.31 7.72
N SER A 86 -7.84 -0.49 7.94
CA SER A 86 -8.04 0.77 7.22
C SER A 86 -6.89 1.76 7.44
N ILE A 87 -6.38 1.85 8.67
CA ILE A 87 -5.19 2.65 9.00
C ILE A 87 -3.96 2.11 8.29
N CYS A 88 -3.74 0.79 8.30
CA CYS A 88 -2.63 0.14 7.62
C CYS A 88 -2.65 0.41 6.12
N LEU A 89 -3.77 0.16 5.45
CA LEU A 89 -3.93 0.36 4.01
C LEU A 89 -3.77 1.84 3.62
N THR A 90 -4.30 2.76 4.41
CA THR A 90 -4.12 4.19 4.18
C THR A 90 -2.65 4.61 4.36
N THR A 91 -1.94 4.03 5.32
CA THR A 91 -0.51 4.26 5.52
C THR A 91 0.29 3.73 4.32
N LEU A 92 -0.03 2.54 3.81
CA LEU A 92 0.57 1.99 2.60
C LEU A 92 0.31 2.89 1.39
N SER A 93 -0.93 3.36 1.22
CA SER A 93 -1.29 4.31 0.16
C SER A 93 -0.45 5.59 0.22
N ASN A 94 -0.27 6.16 1.41
CA ASN A 94 0.59 7.33 1.60
C ASN A 94 2.05 7.04 1.21
N LEU A 95 2.59 5.88 1.58
CA LEU A 95 3.96 5.48 1.25
C LEU A 95 4.13 5.33 -0.26
N SER A 96 3.24 4.60 -0.92
CA SER A 96 3.26 4.40 -2.37
C SER A 96 3.10 5.72 -3.13
N ASP A 97 2.16 6.58 -2.74
CA ASP A 97 1.96 7.90 -3.35
C ASP A 97 3.21 8.77 -3.24
N ARG A 98 3.92 8.76 -2.08
CA ARG A 98 5.20 9.48 -1.95
C ARG A 98 6.31 8.93 -2.84
N ARG A 99 6.36 7.62 -3.09
CA ARG A 99 7.31 7.01 -4.03
C ARG A 99 6.96 7.33 -5.48
N ILE A 100 5.67 7.32 -5.83
CA ILE A 100 5.17 7.76 -7.14
C ILE A 100 5.56 9.22 -7.39
N ASP A 101 5.34 10.11 -6.43
CA ASP A 101 5.72 11.51 -6.52
C ASP A 101 7.21 11.69 -6.84
N ARG A 102 8.08 10.91 -6.22
CA ARG A 102 9.52 10.93 -6.50
C ARG A 102 9.86 10.47 -7.92
N PHE A 103 9.12 9.54 -8.50
CA PHE A 103 9.28 9.16 -9.91
C PHE A 103 8.85 10.27 -10.87
N MET A 104 7.85 11.06 -10.49
CA MET A 104 7.30 12.11 -11.37
C MET A 104 8.12 13.39 -11.36
N ASP A 105 8.78 13.69 -10.25
CA ASP A 105 9.59 14.91 -10.07
C ASP A 105 11.06 14.68 -10.44
N LYS A 106 11.51 15.32 -11.51
CA LYS A 106 12.89 15.24 -11.98
C LYS A 106 13.92 15.64 -10.90
N SER A 107 13.57 16.55 -10.00
CA SER A 107 14.48 17.03 -8.93
C SER A 107 14.69 15.97 -7.84
N ASN A 108 13.75 15.05 -7.67
CA ASN A 108 13.73 14.03 -6.63
C ASN A 108 13.99 12.60 -7.13
N SER A 109 14.06 12.40 -8.45
CA SER A 109 14.12 11.06 -9.08
C SER A 109 15.55 10.58 -9.35
N ASN A 110 16.57 11.30 -8.89
CA ASN A 110 17.98 10.97 -9.11
C ASN A 110 18.31 10.72 -10.60
N GLY A 111 17.95 11.69 -11.45
CA GLY A 111 18.32 11.73 -12.87
C GLY A 111 17.29 11.09 -13.82
N LEU A 112 16.17 10.58 -13.36
CA LEU A 112 15.08 10.19 -14.25
C LEU A 112 14.40 11.43 -14.86
N PRO A 113 13.87 11.34 -16.09
CA PRO A 113 13.12 12.44 -16.68
C PRO A 113 11.79 12.65 -15.96
N ALA A 114 11.28 13.90 -15.99
CA ALA A 114 9.97 14.20 -15.42
C ALA A 114 8.89 13.30 -16.00
N PHE A 115 7.98 12.83 -15.15
CA PHE A 115 6.86 11.95 -15.51
C PHE A 115 7.26 10.65 -16.22
N LEU A 116 8.52 10.23 -16.07
CA LEU A 116 9.09 9.03 -16.68
C LEU A 116 8.92 9.00 -18.22
N THR A 117 9.04 10.15 -18.88
CA THR A 117 9.04 10.26 -20.33
C THR A 117 10.40 10.68 -20.85
N LYS A 118 11.09 9.80 -21.62
CA LYS A 118 12.41 10.04 -22.22
C LYS A 118 12.30 10.84 -23.52
N GLU A 119 11.20 10.66 -24.23
CA GLU A 119 11.02 11.20 -25.57
C GLU A 119 10.14 12.43 -25.59
N ASN A 120 10.60 13.49 -26.24
CA ASN A 120 9.89 14.75 -26.42
C ASN A 120 9.23 15.32 -25.15
N PRO A 121 10.01 15.56 -24.07
CA PRO A 121 9.47 16.13 -22.82
C PRO A 121 8.76 17.46 -23.11
N GLY A 122 7.58 17.65 -22.54
CA GLY A 122 6.75 18.83 -22.75
C GLY A 122 5.71 18.71 -23.87
N LEU A 123 5.96 17.86 -24.90
CA LEU A 123 4.93 17.43 -25.83
C LEU A 123 4.20 16.17 -25.36
N ARG A 124 4.88 15.36 -24.57
CA ARG A 124 4.33 14.14 -23.95
C ARG A 124 4.19 14.32 -22.46
N LEU A 125 3.11 13.80 -21.91
CA LEU A 125 2.78 13.88 -20.50
C LEU A 125 3.30 12.68 -19.70
N GLY A 126 3.71 11.59 -20.40
CA GLY A 126 4.19 10.38 -19.77
C GLY A 126 3.18 9.82 -18.76
N LEU A 127 3.61 9.57 -17.54
CA LEU A 127 2.78 8.99 -16.47
C LEU A 127 2.10 10.03 -15.56
N MET A 128 2.10 11.31 -15.92
CA MET A 128 1.50 12.38 -15.11
C MET A 128 0.03 12.11 -14.78
N GLY A 129 -0.76 11.59 -15.74
CA GLY A 129 -2.17 11.27 -15.51
C GLY A 129 -2.40 10.23 -14.42
N GLY A 130 -1.50 9.24 -14.31
CA GLY A 130 -1.54 8.25 -13.24
C GLY A 130 -1.23 8.83 -11.86
N GLN A 131 -0.41 9.88 -11.78
CA GLN A 131 -0.17 10.59 -10.51
C GLN A 131 -1.45 11.25 -9.98
N PHE A 132 -2.27 11.85 -10.83
CA PHE A 132 -3.57 12.40 -10.41
C PHE A 132 -4.47 11.32 -9.80
N MET A 133 -4.53 10.13 -10.41
CA MET A 133 -5.26 8.99 -9.85
C MET A 133 -4.70 8.62 -8.47
N SER A 134 -3.39 8.41 -8.34
CA SER A 134 -2.76 8.02 -7.06
C SER A 134 -3.05 9.03 -5.95
N THR A 135 -2.84 10.31 -6.22
CA THR A 135 -3.07 11.38 -5.24
C THR A 135 -4.54 11.48 -4.84
N SER A 136 -5.47 11.37 -5.81
CA SER A 136 -6.91 11.41 -5.56
C SER A 136 -7.35 10.24 -4.68
N LEU A 137 -6.99 9.00 -5.03
CA LEU A 137 -7.33 7.81 -4.26
C LEU A 137 -6.68 7.81 -2.86
N THR A 138 -5.45 8.35 -2.73
CA THR A 138 -4.80 8.51 -1.43
C THR A 138 -5.56 9.51 -0.55
N ALA A 139 -6.03 10.62 -1.10
CA ALA A 139 -6.85 11.60 -0.38
C ALA A 139 -8.20 10.99 0.05
N GLU A 140 -8.84 10.21 -0.82
CA GLU A 140 -10.08 9.50 -0.52
C GLU A 140 -9.87 8.48 0.62
N ASN A 141 -8.80 7.67 0.57
CA ASN A 141 -8.46 6.73 1.63
C ASN A 141 -8.29 7.41 2.99
N ARG A 142 -7.66 8.59 3.04
CA ARG A 142 -7.55 9.39 4.28
C ARG A 142 -8.93 9.80 4.80
N SER A 143 -9.85 10.15 3.92
CA SER A 143 -11.23 10.50 4.29
C SER A 143 -12.01 9.30 4.81
N LEU A 144 -11.87 8.14 4.15
CA LEU A 144 -12.55 6.90 4.53
C LEU A 144 -11.98 6.27 5.82
N CYS A 145 -10.74 6.58 6.19
CA CYS A 145 -10.01 6.00 7.32
C CYS A 145 -10.47 6.52 8.71
N THR A 146 -11.53 7.33 8.78
CA THR A 146 -12.08 7.75 10.08
C THR A 146 -12.63 6.53 10.81
N PRO A 147 -12.14 6.21 12.05
CA PRO A 147 -12.56 5.01 12.76
C PRO A 147 -14.07 4.99 13.02
N LEU A 148 -14.70 3.87 12.74
CA LEU A 148 -16.14 3.64 12.96
C LEU A 148 -16.44 2.96 14.28
N SER A 149 -15.49 2.22 14.83
CA SER A 149 -15.63 1.56 16.12
C SER A 149 -15.90 2.50 17.29
N ILE A 150 -15.64 3.80 17.11
CA ILE A 150 -15.88 4.85 18.10
C ILE A 150 -17.12 5.73 17.81
N GLN A 151 -17.85 5.45 16.71
CA GLN A 151 -18.94 6.30 16.20
C GLN A 151 -20.32 5.81 16.67
N THR A 152 -20.42 5.24 17.85
CA THR A 152 -21.67 4.66 18.35
C THR A 152 -22.84 5.64 18.33
N LEU A 153 -24.04 5.11 18.11
CA LEU A 153 -25.33 5.81 18.21
C LEU A 153 -26.31 4.95 18.98
N THR A 154 -27.24 5.61 19.68
CA THR A 154 -28.32 4.93 20.41
C THR A 154 -29.50 4.62 19.48
N SER A 155 -30.10 3.45 19.62
CA SER A 155 -31.31 3.04 18.89
C SER A 155 -32.28 2.25 19.76
N THR A 156 -33.44 1.90 19.22
CA THR A 156 -34.47 1.06 19.86
C THR A 156 -34.89 1.51 21.27
N GLY A 157 -35.14 2.83 21.43
CA GLY A 157 -35.57 3.39 22.71
C GLY A 157 -34.52 3.19 23.82
N ASP A 158 -33.25 3.44 23.48
CA ASP A 158 -32.08 3.31 24.36
C ASP A 158 -31.72 1.88 24.79
N PHE A 159 -32.39 0.88 24.24
CA PHE A 159 -32.04 -0.52 24.52
C PHE A 159 -30.72 -0.94 23.85
N GLN A 160 -30.46 -0.41 22.65
CA GLN A 160 -29.20 -0.54 21.93
C GLN A 160 -28.43 0.77 22.04
N ASP A 161 -27.89 1.08 23.21
CA ASP A 161 -27.25 2.35 23.53
C ASP A 161 -25.79 2.44 23.05
N ILE A 162 -25.21 1.31 22.66
CA ILE A 162 -23.88 1.19 22.05
C ILE A 162 -23.94 0.21 20.89
N VAL A 163 -23.49 0.64 19.68
CA VAL A 163 -23.41 -0.19 18.48
C VAL A 163 -22.04 -0.07 17.84
N SER A 164 -21.55 -1.15 17.24
CA SER A 164 -20.15 -1.25 16.76
C SER A 164 -19.94 -0.76 15.32
N PHE A 165 -20.96 -0.71 14.49
CA PHE A 165 -20.88 -0.40 13.06
C PHE A 165 -19.89 -1.29 12.27
N GLY A 166 -19.66 -2.54 12.68
CA GLY A 166 -18.70 -3.45 12.05
C GLY A 166 -18.92 -3.65 10.55
N LEU A 167 -20.19 -3.70 10.08
CA LEU A 167 -20.49 -3.79 8.65
C LEU A 167 -20.03 -2.56 7.87
N ILE A 168 -20.22 -1.36 8.41
CA ILE A 168 -19.80 -0.11 7.76
C ILE A 168 -18.26 -0.03 7.76
N ALA A 169 -17.61 -0.39 8.86
CA ALA A 169 -16.15 -0.46 8.96
C ALA A 169 -15.58 -1.42 7.90
N SER A 170 -16.17 -2.62 7.76
CA SER A 170 -15.76 -3.62 6.76
C SER A 170 -15.92 -3.11 5.32
N ARG A 171 -17.02 -2.42 5.02
CA ARG A 171 -17.25 -1.85 3.69
C ARG A 171 -16.24 -0.77 3.34
N ARG A 172 -15.94 0.14 4.28
CA ARG A 172 -14.91 1.19 4.09
C ARG A 172 -13.52 0.59 3.94
N CYS A 173 -13.18 -0.39 4.77
CA CYS A 173 -11.90 -1.10 4.67
C CYS A 173 -11.72 -1.75 3.29
N LYS A 174 -12.78 -2.38 2.75
CA LYS A 174 -12.77 -2.95 1.39
C LYS A 174 -12.53 -1.88 0.32
N GLU A 175 -13.17 -0.73 0.42
CA GLU A 175 -13.01 0.39 -0.52
C GLU A 175 -11.57 0.95 -0.46
N ILE A 176 -11.03 1.15 0.74
CA ILE A 176 -9.63 1.55 0.93
C ILE A 176 -8.67 0.51 0.33
N LEU A 177 -8.95 -0.80 0.49
CA LEU A 177 -8.15 -1.87 -0.12
C LEU A 177 -8.15 -1.76 -1.66
N GLU A 178 -9.32 -1.58 -2.27
CA GLU A 178 -9.43 -1.43 -3.72
C GLU A 178 -8.64 -0.22 -4.23
N ASN A 179 -8.78 0.93 -3.57
CA ASN A 179 -8.01 2.13 -3.90
C ASN A 179 -6.50 1.90 -3.74
N THR A 180 -6.09 1.22 -2.68
CA THR A 180 -4.68 0.90 -2.42
C THR A 180 -4.09 -0.01 -3.50
N LEU A 181 -4.86 -0.97 -4.00
CA LEU A 181 -4.45 -1.85 -5.11
C LEU A 181 -4.18 -1.06 -6.40
N TYR A 182 -4.99 -0.05 -6.71
CA TYR A 182 -4.74 0.86 -7.85
C TYR A 182 -3.43 1.63 -7.67
N ILE A 183 -3.21 2.21 -6.49
CA ILE A 183 -2.03 3.01 -6.18
C ILE A 183 -0.75 2.16 -6.28
N VAL A 184 -0.74 0.97 -5.66
CA VAL A 184 0.41 0.04 -5.69
C VAL A 184 0.67 -0.48 -7.11
N SER A 185 -0.37 -0.77 -7.87
CA SER A 185 -0.25 -1.19 -9.28
C SER A 185 0.39 -0.10 -10.14
N PHE A 186 0.04 1.15 -9.90
CA PHE A 186 0.66 2.27 -10.59
C PHE A 186 2.12 2.50 -10.13
N GLU A 187 2.44 2.32 -8.86
CA GLU A 187 3.83 2.34 -8.36
C GLU A 187 4.69 1.29 -9.08
N LEU A 188 4.18 0.06 -9.24
CA LEU A 188 4.87 -1.01 -9.98
C LEU A 188 5.11 -0.64 -11.45
N LEU A 189 4.13 -0.04 -12.12
CA LEU A 189 4.29 0.46 -13.49
C LEU A 189 5.39 1.51 -13.56
N CYS A 190 5.37 2.49 -12.64
CA CYS A 190 6.39 3.54 -12.56
C CYS A 190 7.79 2.95 -12.33
N ALA A 191 7.93 2.00 -11.41
CA ALA A 191 9.19 1.37 -11.10
C ALA A 191 9.77 0.62 -12.32
N CYS A 192 8.95 -0.15 -13.05
CA CYS A 192 9.38 -0.84 -14.26
C CYS A 192 9.76 0.14 -15.37
N GLN A 193 8.98 1.21 -15.56
CA GLN A 193 9.30 2.26 -16.52
C GLN A 193 10.64 2.95 -16.19
N ALA A 194 10.91 3.21 -14.91
CA ALA A 194 12.16 3.81 -14.44
C ALA A 194 13.37 2.88 -14.69
N ILE A 195 13.21 1.56 -14.48
CA ILE A 195 14.24 0.55 -14.77
C ILE A 195 14.64 0.61 -16.24
N ASP A 196 13.67 0.61 -17.16
CA ASP A 196 13.95 0.67 -18.59
C ASP A 196 14.60 1.98 -19.01
N ILE A 197 14.15 3.12 -18.47
CA ILE A 197 14.74 4.44 -18.77
C ILE A 197 16.20 4.47 -18.35
N ARG A 198 16.55 3.82 -17.23
CA ARG A 198 17.93 3.71 -16.73
C ARG A 198 18.76 2.65 -17.45
N GLU A 199 18.12 1.79 -18.25
CA GLU A 199 18.77 0.64 -18.88
C GLU A 199 19.44 -0.29 -17.83
N GLU A 200 18.81 -0.36 -16.63
CA GLU A 200 19.34 -1.14 -15.51
C GLU A 200 19.11 -2.64 -15.73
N SER A 201 20.20 -3.39 -15.77
CA SER A 201 20.17 -4.85 -16.00
C SER A 201 20.51 -5.68 -14.76
N ASN A 202 21.01 -5.03 -13.69
CA ASN A 202 21.47 -5.74 -12.50
C ASN A 202 20.39 -5.81 -11.42
N LEU A 203 19.29 -6.47 -11.75
CA LEU A 203 18.17 -6.68 -10.83
C LEU A 203 18.42 -7.89 -9.92
N SER A 204 18.00 -7.81 -8.65
CA SER A 204 17.93 -8.99 -7.79
C SER A 204 16.96 -10.04 -8.36
N ASN A 205 17.11 -11.31 -7.99
CA ASN A 205 16.25 -12.39 -8.48
C ASN A 205 14.76 -12.08 -8.26
N ALA A 206 14.38 -11.62 -7.06
CA ALA A 206 13.00 -11.28 -6.75
C ALA A 206 12.50 -10.08 -7.57
N THR A 207 13.30 -9.03 -7.68
CA THR A 207 12.96 -7.85 -8.50
C THR A 207 12.80 -8.22 -9.96
N LYS A 208 13.68 -9.13 -10.48
CA LYS A 208 13.59 -9.60 -11.86
C LYS A 208 12.29 -10.37 -12.12
N VAL A 209 11.90 -11.28 -11.23
CA VAL A 209 10.65 -12.02 -11.35
C VAL A 209 9.46 -11.07 -11.40
N LEU A 210 9.42 -10.07 -10.49
CA LEU A 210 8.35 -9.08 -10.49
C LEU A 210 8.35 -8.24 -11.77
N TYR A 211 9.50 -7.74 -12.18
CA TYR A 211 9.68 -6.98 -13.41
C TYR A 211 9.21 -7.76 -14.64
N ASP A 212 9.66 -9.00 -14.81
CA ASP A 212 9.31 -9.85 -15.95
C ASP A 212 7.78 -10.12 -15.99
N ASN A 213 7.12 -10.28 -14.84
CA ASN A 213 5.67 -10.45 -14.78
C ASN A 213 4.93 -9.15 -15.13
N VAL A 214 5.38 -8.01 -14.66
CA VAL A 214 4.81 -6.70 -15.02
C VAL A 214 4.98 -6.45 -16.52
N ARG A 215 6.14 -6.74 -17.10
CA ARG A 215 6.42 -6.52 -18.52
C ARG A 215 5.68 -7.45 -19.48
N LYS A 216 5.14 -8.58 -19.01
CA LYS A 216 4.16 -9.37 -19.79
C LYS A 216 2.82 -8.64 -19.98
N ILE A 217 2.50 -7.71 -19.08
CA ILE A 217 1.23 -6.95 -19.08
C ILE A 217 1.44 -5.57 -19.70
N VAL A 218 2.46 -4.85 -19.25
CA VAL A 218 2.72 -3.45 -19.62
C VAL A 218 4.01 -3.37 -20.42
N PRO A 219 3.97 -3.01 -21.71
CA PRO A 219 5.18 -2.75 -22.51
C PRO A 219 5.86 -1.46 -22.02
N TYR A 220 7.09 -1.22 -22.48
CA TYR A 220 7.72 0.09 -22.34
C TYR A 220 6.84 1.18 -22.99
N LEU A 221 6.52 2.21 -22.24
CA LEU A 221 5.63 3.29 -22.69
C LEU A 221 6.47 4.41 -23.31
N SER A 222 6.66 4.36 -24.63
CA SER A 222 7.32 5.41 -25.40
C SER A 222 6.38 6.52 -25.87
N TYR A 223 5.08 6.31 -25.78
CA TYR A 223 4.02 7.24 -26.19
C TYR A 223 2.96 7.38 -25.11
N ASP A 224 2.30 8.56 -25.09
CA ASP A 224 1.11 8.75 -24.26
C ASP A 224 0.01 7.79 -24.72
N THR A 225 -0.49 6.99 -23.80
CA THR A 225 -1.54 6.00 -24.04
C THR A 225 -2.44 5.88 -22.81
N SER A 226 -3.61 5.27 -23.00
CA SER A 226 -4.46 4.91 -21.85
C SER A 226 -3.78 3.84 -21.02
N ILE A 227 -3.48 4.16 -19.75
CA ILE A 227 -2.86 3.21 -18.80
C ILE A 227 -3.89 2.41 -18.02
N THR A 228 -5.17 2.77 -18.06
CA THR A 228 -6.23 2.11 -17.29
C THR A 228 -6.28 0.60 -17.50
N PRO A 229 -6.26 0.06 -18.75
CA PRO A 229 -6.27 -1.39 -18.94
C PRO A 229 -5.08 -2.09 -18.26
N PHE A 230 -3.90 -1.49 -18.33
CA PHE A 230 -2.70 -2.03 -17.71
C PHE A 230 -2.80 -2.05 -16.18
N ILE A 231 -3.32 -0.98 -15.58
CA ILE A 231 -3.50 -0.91 -14.12
C ILE A 231 -4.51 -1.96 -13.65
N GLU A 232 -5.60 -2.17 -14.37
CA GLU A 232 -6.57 -3.23 -14.05
C GLU A 232 -5.93 -4.62 -14.05
N GLU A 233 -5.12 -4.93 -15.07
CA GLU A 233 -4.42 -6.22 -15.13
C GLU A 233 -3.33 -6.36 -14.05
N LEU A 234 -2.62 -5.27 -13.73
CA LEU A 234 -1.64 -5.26 -12.64
C LEU A 234 -2.30 -5.49 -11.27
N LYS A 235 -3.52 -4.96 -11.03
CA LYS A 235 -4.30 -5.29 -9.83
C LYS A 235 -4.51 -6.79 -9.68
N TYR A 236 -4.86 -7.47 -10.76
CA TYR A 236 -4.98 -8.94 -10.73
C TYR A 236 -3.63 -9.62 -10.49
N LEU A 237 -2.55 -9.08 -11.04
CA LEU A 237 -1.22 -9.62 -10.83
C LEU A 237 -0.81 -9.56 -9.35
N VAL A 238 -0.96 -8.42 -8.68
CA VAL A 238 -0.55 -8.24 -7.27
C VAL A 238 -1.40 -9.07 -6.29
N GLN A 239 -2.60 -9.49 -6.71
CA GLN A 239 -3.47 -10.37 -5.93
C GLN A 239 -3.19 -11.85 -6.16
N LYS A 240 -2.34 -12.23 -7.11
CA LYS A 240 -2.04 -13.64 -7.41
C LYS A 240 -1.19 -14.28 -6.32
N THR A 241 -1.77 -15.18 -5.59
CA THR A 241 -1.09 -15.97 -4.55
C THR A 241 0.13 -16.74 -5.10
N THR A 242 0.10 -17.16 -6.37
CA THR A 242 1.23 -17.87 -7.02
C THR A 242 2.45 -16.98 -7.15
N LEU A 243 2.29 -15.72 -7.56
CA LEU A 243 3.40 -14.76 -7.63
C LEU A 243 3.96 -14.46 -6.25
N LEU A 244 3.10 -14.23 -5.25
CA LEU A 244 3.52 -13.98 -3.88
C LEU A 244 4.33 -15.14 -3.32
N LYS A 245 3.87 -16.39 -3.50
CA LYS A 245 4.61 -17.60 -3.09
C LYS A 245 5.96 -17.73 -3.80
N GLU A 246 6.04 -17.40 -5.08
CA GLU A 246 7.29 -17.42 -5.83
C GLU A 246 8.28 -16.40 -5.27
N LEU A 247 7.83 -15.18 -4.99
CA LEU A 247 8.64 -14.13 -4.37
C LEU A 247 9.09 -14.52 -2.96
N ASP A 248 8.20 -15.06 -2.13
CA ASP A 248 8.53 -15.54 -0.78
C ASP A 248 9.62 -16.62 -0.82
N ASN A 249 9.54 -17.58 -1.74
CA ASN A 249 10.54 -18.62 -1.90
C ASN A 249 11.93 -18.08 -2.29
N ILE A 250 11.97 -16.99 -3.06
CA ILE A 250 13.23 -16.33 -3.48
C ILE A 250 13.79 -15.47 -2.36
N THR A 251 12.92 -14.82 -1.57
CA THR A 251 13.30 -13.85 -0.53
C THR A 251 13.44 -14.48 0.85
N SER A 252 12.93 -15.72 1.07
CA SER A 252 13.07 -16.41 2.34
C SER A 252 14.56 -16.60 2.68
N ILE A 253 15.04 -15.78 3.59
CA ILE A 253 16.35 -15.94 4.21
C ILE A 253 16.18 -17.08 5.22
N ASP A 254 16.92 -18.16 5.04
CA ASP A 254 17.02 -19.22 6.04
C ASP A 254 17.71 -18.65 7.29
N ILE A 255 16.90 -18.15 8.22
CA ILE A 255 17.39 -17.51 9.48
C ILE A 255 18.08 -18.56 10.39
N ASN A 256 18.00 -19.85 10.02
CA ASN A 256 18.62 -20.96 10.76
C ASN A 256 20.02 -21.36 10.20
N LYS A 257 20.59 -20.58 9.31
CA LYS A 257 21.99 -20.64 8.92
C LYS A 257 22.71 -19.38 9.36
#